data_092d4719a5601c42153c40e9dfcfba60
#
_entry.id   092d4719a5601c42153c40e9dfcfba60
#
_cell.length_a   1.000
_cell.length_b   1.000
_cell.length_c   1.000
_cell.angle_alpha   90.00
_cell.angle_beta   90.00
_cell.angle_gamma   90.00
#
_symmetry.space_group_name_H-M   'P 1'
#
loop_
_entity.id
_entity.type
_entity.pdbx_description
1 polymer ?
#
loop_
_entity_poly.entity_id
_entity_poly.type
_entity_poly.pdbx_seq_one_letter_code
_entity_poly.pdbx_strand_id
1 'polypeptide(L)'
;MSNLPSSESPALAPWIAAQRTTLLAQRGHAWLLQGPSGMGQYALGLELVRAWLCDAPTPHGACGQCASCHAIEVRTHADLCVLMPEVQMMELGWPLSEKAQAEIDDKKRKPSREIRVEAMRDAVEFSQRTSARGRGKAVLVYPAEQMNHVTANALLKTLEEPPGDVRFVLASEAAHQLLPTIRSRCLGHTMMWPAQAD
;
A
#
# COMPACT_ATOMS: atom_id res chain seq x y z
N MET A 1 29.23 24.68 12.87
CA MET A 1 28.86 23.27 13.10
C MET A 1 27.36 23.28 13.36
N SER A 2 26.57 23.12 12.30
CA SER A 2 25.12 23.24 12.35
C SER A 2 24.54 21.84 12.56
N ASN A 3 23.95 21.60 13.75
CA ASN A 3 23.14 20.44 14.01
C ASN A 3 21.88 20.50 13.14
N LEU A 4 21.84 19.67 12.11
CA LEU A 4 20.59 19.32 11.42
C LEU A 4 19.80 18.42 12.38
N PRO A 5 18.52 18.70 12.65
CA PRO A 5 17.69 17.77 13.43
C PRO A 5 17.54 16.49 12.63
N SER A 6 17.88 15.36 13.24
CA SER A 6 17.54 14.04 12.76
C SER A 6 16.04 13.99 12.50
N SER A 7 15.66 13.67 11.25
CA SER A 7 14.27 13.44 10.88
C SER A 7 13.78 12.14 11.54
N GLU A 8 13.36 12.24 12.80
CA GLU A 8 12.58 11.19 13.42
C GLU A 8 11.26 11.10 12.65
N SER A 9 11.07 10.00 11.92
CA SER A 9 9.75 9.67 11.40
C SER A 9 8.75 9.70 12.55
N PRO A 10 7.60 10.35 12.42
CA PRO A 10 6.63 10.42 13.49
C PRO A 10 6.33 9.01 14.00
N ALA A 11 6.44 8.83 15.32
CA ALA A 11 6.20 7.53 15.95
C ALA A 11 4.82 7.01 15.55
N LEU A 12 4.77 5.76 15.10
CA LEU A 12 3.52 5.11 14.72
C LEU A 12 2.56 5.13 15.92
N ALA A 13 1.32 5.55 15.68
CA ALA A 13 0.31 5.59 16.75
C ALA A 13 0.14 4.20 17.38
N PRO A 14 0.07 4.08 18.73
CA PRO A 14 0.05 2.79 19.42
C PRO A 14 -1.06 1.84 18.96
N TRP A 15 -2.25 2.37 18.63
CA TRP A 15 -3.37 1.55 18.14
C TRP A 15 -3.11 1.00 16.73
N ILE A 16 -2.34 1.68 15.90
CA ILE A 16 -1.92 1.17 14.58
C ILE A 16 -0.86 0.07 14.78
N ALA A 17 0.07 0.26 15.69
CA ALA A 17 1.09 -0.74 16.02
C ALA A 17 0.49 -2.05 16.54
N ALA A 18 -0.54 -1.99 17.39
CA ALA A 18 -1.25 -3.17 17.88
C ALA A 18 -1.95 -3.93 16.74
N GLN A 19 -2.66 -3.22 15.87
CA GLN A 19 -3.34 -3.82 14.70
C GLN A 19 -2.34 -4.42 13.71
N ARG A 20 -1.19 -3.76 13.49
CA ARG A 20 -0.09 -4.30 12.67
C ARG A 20 0.36 -5.67 13.19
N THR A 21 0.64 -5.80 14.47
CA THR A 21 1.08 -7.06 15.07
C THR A 21 0.04 -8.16 14.87
N THR A 22 -1.24 -7.86 15.06
CA THR A 22 -2.34 -8.81 14.83
C THR A 22 -2.39 -9.26 13.38
N LEU A 23 -2.29 -8.34 12.42
CA LEU A 23 -2.37 -8.65 10.99
C LEU A 23 -1.14 -9.41 10.49
N LEU A 24 0.05 -9.12 10.99
CA LEU A 24 1.27 -9.84 10.61
C LEU A 24 1.26 -11.31 11.06
N ALA A 25 0.49 -11.66 12.10
CA ALA A 25 0.31 -13.04 12.55
C ALA A 25 -0.66 -13.83 11.65
N GLN A 26 -1.44 -13.17 10.81
CA GLN A 26 -2.38 -13.81 9.90
C GLN A 26 -1.70 -14.33 8.63
N ARG A 27 -2.24 -15.41 8.09
CA ARG A 27 -1.82 -15.95 6.79
C ARG A 27 -2.84 -15.56 5.72
N GLY A 28 -2.35 -15.14 4.58
CA GLY A 28 -3.18 -14.74 3.45
C GLY A 28 -2.36 -14.03 2.39
N HIS A 29 -3.02 -13.61 1.33
CA HIS A 29 -2.39 -12.90 0.22
C HIS A 29 -3.07 -11.57 -0.11
N ALA A 30 -4.27 -11.30 0.41
CA ALA A 30 -4.98 -10.04 0.20
C ALA A 30 -5.73 -9.62 1.47
N TRP A 31 -5.53 -8.38 1.88
CA TRP A 31 -6.20 -7.77 3.04
C TRP A 31 -6.93 -6.50 2.61
N LEU A 32 -8.09 -6.28 3.21
CA LEU A 32 -8.84 -5.04 3.09
C LEU A 32 -8.87 -4.35 4.46
N LEU A 33 -8.13 -3.25 4.58
CA LEU A 33 -8.16 -2.38 5.76
C LEU A 33 -9.27 -1.34 5.55
N GLN A 34 -10.31 -1.40 6.36
CA GLN A 34 -11.51 -0.58 6.17
C GLN A 34 -11.89 0.18 7.44
N GLY A 35 -12.37 1.39 7.25
CA GLY A 35 -12.85 2.25 8.33
C GLY A 35 -13.11 3.66 7.82
N PRO A 36 -13.65 4.54 8.66
CA PRO A 36 -13.81 5.95 8.32
C PRO A 36 -12.47 6.63 8.02
N SER A 37 -12.52 7.74 7.29
CA SER A 37 -11.33 8.54 7.02
C SER A 37 -10.62 8.99 8.30
N GLY A 38 -9.31 9.07 8.25
CA GLY A 38 -8.49 9.52 9.38
C GLY A 38 -8.10 8.45 10.40
N MET A 39 -8.47 7.19 10.21
CA MET A 39 -8.10 6.11 11.13
C MET A 39 -6.72 5.49 10.86
N GLY A 40 -6.01 5.94 9.83
CA GLY A 40 -4.64 5.49 9.54
C GLY A 40 -4.54 4.24 8.67
N GLN A 41 -5.53 3.98 7.82
CA GLN A 41 -5.53 2.84 6.89
C GLN A 41 -4.28 2.80 6.01
N TYR A 42 -3.90 3.95 5.47
CA TYR A 42 -2.66 4.06 4.67
C TYR A 42 -1.42 3.75 5.51
N ALA A 43 -1.31 4.33 6.69
CA ALA A 43 -0.18 4.11 7.58
C ALA A 43 -0.04 2.64 7.98
N LEU A 44 -1.16 1.98 8.32
CA LEU A 44 -1.17 0.55 8.63
C LEU A 44 -0.80 -0.29 7.40
N GLY A 45 -1.35 0.02 6.24
CA GLY A 45 -1.01 -0.67 4.98
C GLY A 45 0.47 -0.55 4.64
N LEU A 46 1.05 0.63 4.80
CA LEU A 46 2.48 0.86 4.59
C LEU A 46 3.35 0.07 5.57
N GLU A 47 2.95 -0.02 6.83
CA GLU A 47 3.65 -0.80 7.85
C GLU A 47 3.62 -2.31 7.56
N LEU A 48 2.51 -2.83 7.03
CA LEU A 48 2.42 -4.24 6.63
C LEU A 48 3.37 -4.55 5.47
N VAL A 49 3.36 -3.74 4.41
CA VAL A 49 4.24 -3.98 3.26
C VAL A 49 5.72 -3.82 3.63
N ARG A 50 6.04 -2.88 4.52
CA ARG A 50 7.39 -2.73 5.07
C ARG A 50 7.85 -3.99 5.81
N ALA A 51 6.99 -4.56 6.65
CA ALA A 51 7.31 -5.77 7.39
C ALA A 51 7.51 -6.99 6.47
N TRP A 52 6.66 -7.15 5.46
CA TRP A 52 6.78 -8.28 4.51
C TRP A 52 8.02 -8.20 3.64
N LEU A 53 8.45 -7.02 3.25
CA LEU A 53 9.62 -6.80 2.39
C LEU A 53 10.91 -6.58 3.17
N CYS A 54 10.86 -6.44 4.49
CA CYS A 54 12.02 -6.23 5.35
C CYS A 54 12.99 -7.42 5.29
N ASP A 55 14.30 -7.15 5.23
CA ASP A 55 15.32 -8.21 5.20
C ASP A 55 15.44 -8.94 6.56
N ALA A 56 15.06 -8.26 7.66
CA ALA A 56 15.11 -8.81 9.03
C ALA A 56 13.82 -8.42 9.81
N PRO A 57 12.65 -8.94 9.41
CA PRO A 57 11.39 -8.59 10.06
C PRO A 57 11.29 -9.19 11.46
N THR A 58 10.53 -8.51 12.32
CA THR A 58 10.14 -9.00 13.64
C THR A 58 8.64 -9.31 13.68
N PRO A 59 8.12 -10.02 14.69
CA PRO A 59 6.69 -10.19 14.86
C PRO A 59 5.92 -8.88 15.00
N HIS A 60 6.62 -7.80 15.37
CA HIS A 60 6.05 -6.47 15.57
C HIS A 60 6.19 -5.54 14.36
N GLY A 61 6.86 -5.95 13.29
CA GLY A 61 7.01 -5.16 12.08
C GLY A 61 8.41 -5.17 11.47
N ALA A 62 8.67 -4.20 10.60
CA ALA A 62 9.96 -4.03 9.95
C ALA A 62 11.05 -3.59 10.93
N CYS A 63 12.31 -3.96 10.66
CA CYS A 63 13.45 -3.58 11.51
C CYS A 63 13.79 -2.07 11.42
N GLY A 64 13.37 -1.39 10.35
CA GLY A 64 13.62 0.03 10.13
C GLY A 64 15.03 0.43 9.72
N GLN A 65 15.98 -0.53 9.63
CA GLN A 65 17.40 -0.23 9.43
C GLN A 65 18.03 -0.94 8.21
N CYS A 66 17.38 -1.98 7.67
CA CYS A 66 17.92 -2.72 6.53
C CYS A 66 17.78 -1.95 5.21
N ALA A 67 18.46 -2.42 4.17
CA ALA A 67 18.41 -1.82 2.85
C ALA A 67 16.99 -1.78 2.25
N SER A 68 16.17 -2.81 2.50
CA SER A 68 14.75 -2.81 2.11
C SER A 68 13.95 -1.70 2.79
N CYS A 69 14.11 -1.55 4.11
CA CYS A 69 13.43 -0.48 4.85
C CYS A 69 13.81 0.91 4.33
N HIS A 70 15.11 1.12 4.07
CA HIS A 70 15.58 2.38 3.48
C HIS A 70 15.01 2.60 2.08
N ALA A 71 15.01 1.58 1.21
CA ALA A 71 14.47 1.69 -0.14
C ALA A 71 12.97 2.06 -0.13
N ILE A 72 12.19 1.55 0.83
CA ILE A 72 10.77 1.94 0.97
C ILE A 72 10.65 3.38 1.45
N GLU A 73 11.48 3.80 2.40
CA GLU A 73 11.49 5.17 2.92
C GLU A 73 11.76 6.19 1.82
N VAL A 74 12.73 5.93 0.94
CA VAL A 74 13.03 6.78 -0.21
C VAL A 74 12.20 6.47 -1.47
N ARG A 75 11.17 5.62 -1.37
CA ARG A 75 10.20 5.31 -2.43
C ARG A 75 10.79 4.60 -3.67
N THR A 76 11.83 3.79 -3.50
CA THR A 76 12.55 3.14 -4.61
C THR A 76 12.63 1.62 -4.51
N HIS A 77 11.83 0.98 -3.64
CA HIS A 77 11.88 -0.47 -3.46
C HIS A 77 11.34 -1.22 -4.69
N ALA A 78 12.18 -2.10 -5.27
CA ALA A 78 11.86 -2.80 -6.52
C ALA A 78 10.69 -3.79 -6.43
N ASP A 79 10.42 -4.34 -5.22
CA ASP A 79 9.37 -5.34 -4.99
C ASP A 79 8.10 -4.73 -4.34
N LEU A 80 8.00 -3.41 -4.27
CA LEU A 80 6.82 -2.68 -3.82
C LEU A 80 6.18 -1.92 -4.97
N CYS A 81 4.88 -2.12 -5.17
CA CYS A 81 4.05 -1.32 -6.05
C CYS A 81 2.98 -0.59 -5.23
N VAL A 82 2.87 0.72 -5.41
CA VAL A 82 1.86 1.54 -4.75
C VAL A 82 0.92 2.10 -5.81
N LEU A 83 -0.38 1.87 -5.62
CA LEU A 83 -1.45 2.35 -6.48
C LEU A 83 -2.30 3.36 -5.75
N MET A 84 -2.29 4.58 -6.24
CA MET A 84 -3.08 5.71 -5.75
C MET A 84 -3.53 6.57 -6.92
N PRO A 85 -4.53 7.44 -6.73
CA PRO A 85 -4.73 8.58 -7.63
C PRO A 85 -3.43 9.38 -7.78
N GLU A 86 -3.12 9.83 -8.98
CA GLU A 86 -1.85 10.55 -9.24
C GLU A 86 -1.70 11.79 -8.35
N VAL A 87 -2.79 12.52 -8.09
CA VAL A 87 -2.80 13.64 -7.15
C VAL A 87 -2.27 13.23 -5.79
N GLN A 88 -2.72 12.10 -5.28
CA GLN A 88 -2.33 11.60 -3.96
C GLN A 88 -0.91 11.04 -3.94
N MET A 89 -0.46 10.39 -5.02
CA MET A 89 0.93 9.97 -5.15
C MET A 89 1.88 11.16 -5.05
N MET A 90 1.55 12.26 -5.74
CA MET A 90 2.34 13.49 -5.69
C MET A 90 2.37 14.10 -4.28
N GLU A 91 1.23 14.16 -3.59
CA GLU A 91 1.12 14.67 -2.22
C GLU A 91 1.93 13.83 -1.20
N LEU A 92 1.95 12.51 -1.36
CA LEU A 92 2.65 11.59 -0.46
C LEU A 92 4.09 11.27 -0.91
N GLY A 93 4.57 11.90 -1.99
CA GLY A 93 5.94 11.75 -2.48
C GLY A 93 6.22 10.40 -3.16
N TRP A 94 5.19 9.70 -3.64
CA TRP A 94 5.37 8.51 -4.46
C TRP A 94 5.65 8.88 -5.92
N PRO A 95 6.62 8.21 -6.58
CA PRO A 95 6.93 8.51 -7.98
C PRO A 95 5.81 8.05 -8.90
N LEU A 96 5.48 8.88 -9.87
CA LEU A 96 4.63 8.51 -11.01
C LEU A 96 5.45 7.67 -12.01
N SER A 97 4.75 6.95 -12.92
CA SER A 97 5.45 6.37 -14.07
C SER A 97 6.05 7.47 -14.94
N GLU A 98 7.15 7.18 -15.63
CA GLU A 98 7.83 8.14 -16.52
C GLU A 98 6.86 8.75 -17.54
N LYS A 99 5.99 7.91 -18.11
CA LYS A 99 4.97 8.35 -19.07
C LYS A 99 3.97 9.31 -18.43
N ALA A 100 3.45 8.99 -17.27
CA ALA A 100 2.50 9.84 -16.56
C ALA A 100 3.13 11.18 -16.16
N GLN A 101 4.35 11.14 -15.65
CA GLN A 101 5.09 12.34 -15.29
C GLN A 101 5.31 13.24 -16.51
N ALA A 102 5.77 12.68 -17.62
CA ALA A 102 5.99 13.45 -18.87
C ALA A 102 4.68 14.08 -19.40
N GLU A 103 3.56 13.34 -19.39
CA GLU A 103 2.28 13.88 -19.85
C GLU A 103 1.77 15.04 -18.98
N ILE A 104 2.04 15.00 -17.68
CA ILE A 104 1.67 16.04 -16.73
C ILE A 104 2.59 17.27 -16.89
N ASP A 105 3.90 17.04 -16.97
CA ASP A 105 4.90 18.11 -17.13
C ASP A 105 4.72 18.86 -18.45
N ASP A 106 4.42 18.14 -19.54
CA ASP A 106 4.08 18.70 -20.86
C ASP A 106 2.68 19.36 -20.90
N LYS A 107 1.95 19.36 -19.78
CA LYS A 107 0.57 19.88 -19.67
C LYS A 107 -0.43 19.25 -20.65
N LYS A 108 -0.16 18.05 -21.13
CA LYS A 108 -1.08 17.30 -22.00
C LYS A 108 -2.35 16.88 -21.25
N ARG A 109 -2.24 16.68 -19.94
CA ARG A 109 -3.36 16.38 -19.05
C ARG A 109 -3.06 16.80 -17.61
N LYS A 110 -4.11 16.80 -16.77
CA LYS A 110 -3.98 17.00 -15.32
C LYS A 110 -3.76 15.66 -14.61
N PRO A 111 -3.15 15.65 -13.40
CA PRO A 111 -3.10 14.47 -12.56
C PRO A 111 -4.49 13.89 -12.28
N SER A 112 -4.61 12.57 -12.35
CA SER A 112 -5.88 11.87 -12.12
C SER A 112 -6.25 11.87 -10.63
N ARG A 113 -7.55 11.98 -10.35
CA ARG A 113 -8.14 11.79 -9.02
C ARG A 113 -8.64 10.36 -8.79
N GLU A 114 -8.55 9.51 -9.79
CA GLU A 114 -8.87 8.09 -9.70
C GLU A 114 -7.62 7.25 -9.96
N ILE A 115 -7.62 6.02 -9.47
CA ILE A 115 -6.59 5.03 -9.80
C ILE A 115 -6.79 4.60 -11.25
N ARG A 116 -5.84 4.92 -12.10
CA ARG A 116 -5.94 4.66 -13.54
C ARG A 116 -5.83 3.16 -13.84
N VAL A 117 -6.61 2.71 -14.84
CA VAL A 117 -6.57 1.31 -15.27
C VAL A 117 -5.20 0.91 -15.82
N GLU A 118 -4.48 1.82 -16.47
CA GLU A 118 -3.12 1.59 -16.95
C GLU A 118 -2.18 1.27 -15.79
N ALA A 119 -2.23 2.05 -14.71
CA ALA A 119 -1.43 1.81 -13.50
C ALA A 119 -1.79 0.46 -12.85
N MET A 120 -3.06 0.08 -12.85
CA MET A 120 -3.49 -1.23 -12.35
C MET A 120 -2.97 -2.37 -13.23
N ARG A 121 -2.98 -2.23 -14.54
CA ARG A 121 -2.41 -3.23 -15.47
C ARG A 121 -0.91 -3.39 -15.26
N ASP A 122 -0.19 -2.29 -15.07
CA ASP A 122 1.24 -2.32 -14.74
C ASP A 122 1.50 -3.03 -13.41
N ALA A 123 0.64 -2.83 -12.40
CA ALA A 123 0.72 -3.53 -11.13
C ALA A 123 0.44 -5.03 -11.24
N VAL A 124 -0.52 -5.43 -12.06
CA VAL A 124 -0.80 -6.84 -12.36
C VAL A 124 0.41 -7.49 -13.04
N GLU A 125 1.00 -6.83 -14.03
CA GLU A 125 2.21 -7.29 -14.70
C GLU A 125 3.40 -7.36 -13.72
N PHE A 126 3.57 -6.34 -12.88
CA PHE A 126 4.57 -6.32 -11.81
C PHE A 126 4.43 -7.53 -10.88
N SER A 127 3.21 -7.91 -10.52
CA SER A 127 2.95 -9.06 -9.64
C SER A 127 3.39 -10.39 -10.23
N GLN A 128 3.44 -10.51 -11.55
CA GLN A 128 3.84 -11.73 -12.29
C GLN A 128 5.36 -11.89 -12.42
N ARG A 129 6.13 -10.83 -12.17
CA ARG A 129 7.60 -10.88 -12.25
C ARG A 129 8.19 -11.50 -10.99
N THR A 130 9.37 -12.10 -11.12
CA THR A 130 10.13 -12.61 -9.98
C THR A 130 10.51 -11.47 -9.03
N SER A 131 10.49 -11.75 -7.72
CA SER A 131 10.98 -10.82 -6.71
C SER A 131 12.47 -10.51 -6.91
N ALA A 132 12.84 -9.25 -6.86
CA ALA A 132 14.24 -8.82 -7.02
C ALA A 132 15.08 -9.13 -5.78
N ARG A 133 14.47 -9.14 -4.58
CA ARG A 133 15.17 -9.35 -3.31
C ARG A 133 14.85 -10.69 -2.62
N GLY A 134 14.01 -11.53 -3.23
CA GLY A 134 13.68 -12.85 -2.72
C GLY A 134 12.77 -12.89 -1.48
N ARG A 135 12.13 -11.76 -1.12
CA ARG A 135 11.17 -11.64 -0.02
C ARG A 135 9.72 -11.58 -0.48
N GLY A 136 9.47 -11.95 -1.74
CA GLY A 136 8.17 -11.75 -2.37
C GLY A 136 7.95 -10.31 -2.83
N LYS A 137 6.72 -10.01 -3.20
CA LYS A 137 6.27 -8.70 -3.67
C LYS A 137 5.07 -8.22 -2.87
N ALA A 138 4.89 -6.91 -2.82
CA ALA A 138 3.74 -6.30 -2.18
C ALA A 138 3.12 -5.23 -3.09
N VAL A 139 1.78 -5.17 -3.08
CA VAL A 139 0.99 -4.14 -3.74
C VAL A 139 0.11 -3.46 -2.71
N LEU A 140 0.24 -2.15 -2.58
CA LEU A 140 -0.56 -1.31 -1.70
C LEU A 140 -1.48 -0.43 -2.55
N VAL A 141 -2.79 -0.54 -2.35
CA VAL A 141 -3.82 0.24 -3.06
C VAL A 141 -4.51 1.16 -2.07
N TYR A 142 -4.46 2.47 -2.31
CA TYR A 142 -5.07 3.48 -1.42
C TYR A 142 -5.43 4.78 -2.14
N PRO A 143 -6.59 5.38 -1.89
CA PRO A 143 -7.77 4.74 -1.32
C PRO A 143 -8.37 3.76 -2.33
N ALA A 144 -8.69 2.55 -1.89
CA ALA A 144 -9.14 1.49 -2.80
C ALA A 144 -10.47 1.81 -3.51
N GLU A 145 -11.35 2.60 -2.89
CA GLU A 145 -12.60 3.09 -3.48
C GLU A 145 -12.39 4.05 -4.67
N GLN A 146 -11.18 4.54 -4.88
CA GLN A 146 -10.85 5.34 -6.08
C GLN A 146 -10.56 4.49 -7.33
N MET A 147 -10.71 3.18 -7.24
CA MET A 147 -10.80 2.30 -8.40
C MET A 147 -12.20 2.40 -9.01
N ASN A 148 -12.31 2.78 -10.29
CA ASN A 148 -13.55 2.58 -11.01
C ASN A 148 -13.76 1.09 -11.33
N HIS A 149 -14.93 0.73 -11.89
CA HIS A 149 -15.27 -0.68 -12.17
C HIS A 149 -14.28 -1.37 -13.11
N VAL A 150 -13.76 -0.66 -14.10
CA VAL A 150 -12.78 -1.22 -15.05
C VAL A 150 -11.47 -1.53 -14.36
N THR A 151 -10.98 -0.61 -13.54
CA THR A 151 -9.76 -0.77 -12.75
C THR A 151 -9.89 -1.90 -11.73
N ALA A 152 -11.01 -1.97 -11.01
CA ALA A 152 -11.28 -3.02 -10.04
C ALA A 152 -11.38 -4.41 -10.71
N ASN A 153 -12.05 -4.51 -11.86
CA ASN A 153 -12.16 -5.76 -12.61
C ASN A 153 -10.80 -6.26 -13.13
N ALA A 154 -9.88 -5.36 -13.48
CA ALA A 154 -8.53 -5.74 -13.88
C ALA A 154 -7.75 -6.44 -12.75
N LEU A 155 -8.06 -6.12 -11.48
CA LEU A 155 -7.42 -6.72 -10.31
C LEU A 155 -8.02 -8.07 -9.91
N LEU A 156 -9.28 -8.34 -10.21
CA LEU A 156 -10.04 -9.49 -9.68
C LEU A 156 -9.35 -10.84 -9.89
N LYS A 157 -8.90 -11.11 -11.12
CA LYS A 157 -8.25 -12.39 -11.44
C LYS A 157 -6.97 -12.59 -10.62
N THR A 158 -6.21 -11.54 -10.43
CA THR A 158 -4.97 -11.58 -9.64
C THR A 158 -5.23 -11.79 -8.16
N LEU A 159 -6.35 -11.27 -7.64
CA LEU A 159 -6.77 -11.54 -6.25
C LEU A 159 -7.28 -12.97 -6.06
N GLU A 160 -7.90 -13.56 -7.09
CA GLU A 160 -8.36 -14.96 -7.06
C GLU A 160 -7.20 -15.95 -7.10
N GLU A 161 -6.26 -15.71 -8.00
CA GLU A 161 -5.10 -16.56 -8.26
C GLU A 161 -3.82 -15.72 -8.24
N PRO A 162 -3.34 -15.31 -7.06
CA PRO A 162 -2.16 -14.47 -6.96
C PRO A 162 -0.92 -15.22 -7.48
N PRO A 163 -0.13 -14.61 -8.35
CA PRO A 163 1.07 -15.24 -8.89
C PRO A 163 2.18 -15.25 -7.83
N GLY A 164 2.76 -16.42 -7.58
CA GLY A 164 3.92 -16.57 -6.71
C GLY A 164 3.69 -16.03 -5.29
N ASP A 165 4.70 -15.39 -4.71
CA ASP A 165 4.66 -14.82 -3.36
C ASP A 165 4.37 -13.31 -3.43
N VAL A 166 3.12 -12.98 -3.77
CA VAL A 166 2.62 -11.60 -3.83
C VAL A 166 1.55 -11.38 -2.78
N ARG A 167 1.63 -10.27 -2.07
CA ARG A 167 0.64 -9.85 -1.08
C ARG A 167 0.03 -8.51 -1.46
N PHE A 168 -1.28 -8.42 -1.29
CA PHE A 168 -2.06 -7.22 -1.59
C PHE A 168 -2.61 -6.61 -0.31
N VAL A 169 -2.49 -5.31 -0.16
CA VAL A 169 -3.19 -4.54 0.86
C VAL A 169 -4.04 -3.49 0.17
N LEU A 170 -5.33 -3.56 0.35
CA LEU A 170 -6.29 -2.55 -0.06
C LEU A 170 -6.69 -1.75 1.18
N ALA A 171 -6.40 -0.48 1.19
CA ALA A 171 -6.79 0.42 2.28
C ALA A 171 -7.93 1.31 1.79
N SER A 172 -9.04 1.32 2.51
CA SER A 172 -10.27 2.01 2.10
C SER A 172 -10.86 2.84 3.23
N GLU A 173 -11.31 4.04 2.88
CA GLU A 173 -12.05 4.94 3.77
C GLU A 173 -13.56 4.86 3.55
N ALA A 174 -13.99 4.16 2.48
CA ALA A 174 -15.38 3.98 2.10
C ALA A 174 -15.60 2.59 1.46
N ALA A 175 -15.35 1.53 2.22
CA ALA A 175 -15.39 0.15 1.72
C ALA A 175 -16.75 -0.27 1.12
N HIS A 176 -17.85 0.41 1.49
CA HIS A 176 -19.16 0.21 0.89
C HIS A 176 -19.23 0.59 -0.59
N GLN A 177 -18.30 1.42 -1.08
CA GLN A 177 -18.18 1.80 -2.50
C GLN A 177 -17.37 0.79 -3.32
N LEU A 178 -16.67 -0.14 -2.67
CA LEU A 178 -15.94 -1.20 -3.37
C LEU A 178 -16.89 -2.23 -3.94
N LEU A 179 -16.52 -2.80 -5.08
CA LEU A 179 -17.23 -3.93 -5.66
C LEU A 179 -17.31 -5.09 -4.64
N PRO A 180 -18.49 -5.71 -4.45
CA PRO A 180 -18.62 -6.88 -3.59
C PRO A 180 -17.64 -8.01 -3.96
N THR A 181 -17.33 -8.15 -5.24
CA THR A 181 -16.37 -9.11 -5.77
C THR A 181 -14.92 -8.86 -5.30
N ILE A 182 -14.52 -7.62 -5.12
CA ILE A 182 -13.23 -7.26 -4.49
C ILE A 182 -13.27 -7.60 -3.00
N ARG A 183 -14.32 -7.15 -2.31
CA ARG A 183 -14.46 -7.34 -0.85
C ARG A 183 -14.44 -8.82 -0.45
N SER A 184 -15.09 -9.67 -1.24
CA SER A 184 -15.19 -11.13 -0.96
C SER A 184 -13.87 -11.88 -1.14
N ARG A 185 -12.89 -11.29 -1.82
CA ARG A 185 -11.57 -11.88 -2.10
C ARG A 185 -10.47 -11.42 -1.15
N CYS A 186 -10.80 -10.54 -0.23
CA CYS A 186 -9.86 -10.01 0.75
C CYS A 186 -10.24 -10.43 2.17
N LEU A 187 -9.24 -10.64 3.00
CA LEU A 187 -9.42 -10.72 4.45
C LEU A 187 -9.72 -9.32 4.97
N GLY A 188 -10.95 -9.11 5.45
CA GLY A 188 -11.38 -7.82 5.97
C GLY A 188 -10.83 -7.55 7.36
N HIS A 189 -10.28 -6.35 7.57
CA HIS A 189 -9.91 -5.83 8.87
C HIS A 189 -10.55 -4.46 9.05
N THR A 190 -11.40 -4.33 10.06
CA THR A 190 -11.98 -3.05 10.42
C THR A 190 -11.04 -2.31 11.34
N MET A 191 -10.66 -1.08 10.95
CA MET A 191 -9.82 -0.21 11.76
C MET A 191 -10.50 0.10 13.10
N MET A 192 -9.75 0.01 14.19
CA MET A 192 -10.24 0.25 15.54
C MET A 192 -9.56 1.48 16.14
N TRP A 193 -10.37 2.35 16.78
CA TRP A 193 -9.85 3.36 17.67
C TRP A 193 -9.32 2.73 18.97
N PRO A 194 -8.34 3.36 19.62
CA PRO A 194 -7.99 2.95 20.98
C PRO A 194 -9.23 3.03 21.87
N ALA A 195 -9.48 2.00 22.68
CA ALA A 195 -10.48 2.11 23.72
C ALA A 195 -10.14 3.34 24.58
N GLN A 196 -11.12 4.20 24.82
CA GLN A 196 -10.92 5.27 25.77
C GLN A 196 -10.59 4.59 27.11
N ALA A 197 -9.45 4.94 27.69
CA ALA A 197 -9.17 4.58 29.06
C ALA A 197 -10.16 5.38 29.94
N ASP A 198 -11.09 4.69 30.58
CA ASP A 198 -11.98 5.25 31.61
C ASP A 198 -11.17 5.75 32.79
#